data_7ea2da70dd14bdeace1aa26f2c427ea0
#
_entry.id   7ea2da70dd14bdeace1aa26f2c427ea0
#
_cell.length_a   1.000
_cell.length_b   1.000
_cell.length_c   1.000
_cell.angle_alpha   90.00
_cell.angle_beta   90.00
_cell.angle_gamma   90.00
#
_symmetry.space_group_name_H-M   'P 1'
#
loop_
_entity.id
_entity.type
_entity.pdbx_description
1 polymer ?
#
loop_
_entity_poly.entity_id
_entity_poly.type
_entity_poly.pdbx_seq_one_letter_code
_entity_poly.pdbx_strand_id
1 'polypeptide(L)'
;MIRRHAADPLLSRFDPLDRILVLDQFNTGTHGWVELLGNYDGHANLDTVDAHMRDFRPPQLSSCSFFDVGTHGAMSGTYALKLATRPEAGHTAVAIRRLTMTGRGRVQFETYFTYKAEAASEENGADLQGVAGGEWDGNTHPSESQFGAFTVATDICDGVRYHCVARYLNTDVTMRTRRQWMYPLVPEPTPREHLEGKVKLDRLADFTAPRPEDWESFGDPQELCYNEVPTKVNWHYLRWLIDTQARKNVELQVNDRTYDMRSVPVPAYADSYGSLQDLLNFYVSVRTHANVRNFLFLDAVLISVDW
;
A
#
# COMPACT_ATOMS: atom_id res chain seq x y z
N MET A 1 10.45 26.98 17.23
CA MET A 1 9.15 27.26 16.58
C MET A 1 8.16 26.29 17.19
N ILE A 2 7.16 26.73 17.95
CA ILE A 2 6.13 25.84 18.53
C ILE A 2 5.27 25.39 17.35
N ARG A 3 5.25 24.10 17.08
CA ARG A 3 4.43 23.51 15.99
C ARG A 3 2.96 23.86 16.25
N ARG A 4 2.31 24.53 15.32
CA ARG A 4 0.91 24.99 15.43
C ARG A 4 -0.09 23.86 15.71
N HIS A 5 0.29 22.62 15.42
CA HIS A 5 -0.57 21.42 15.55
C HIS A 5 -0.37 20.66 16.88
N ALA A 6 0.62 21.03 17.70
CA ALA A 6 0.90 20.32 18.94
C ALA A 6 -0.21 20.40 20.01
N ALA A 7 -1.14 21.33 19.85
CA ALA A 7 -2.27 21.51 20.77
C ALA A 7 -3.49 20.64 20.43
N ASP A 8 -3.54 20.07 19.23
CA ASP A 8 -4.62 19.17 18.83
C ASP A 8 -4.28 17.74 19.21
N PRO A 9 -5.03 17.09 20.12
CA PRO A 9 -4.76 15.72 20.53
C PRO A 9 -4.77 14.71 19.38
N LEU A 10 -5.54 14.95 18.33
CA LEU A 10 -5.64 14.09 17.15
C LEU A 10 -4.36 14.15 16.31
N LEU A 11 -3.72 15.32 16.29
CA LEU A 11 -2.50 15.57 15.51
C LEU A 11 -1.23 15.35 16.31
N SER A 12 -1.32 15.22 17.64
CA SER A 12 -0.15 15.13 18.53
C SER A 12 0.76 13.93 18.27
N ARG A 13 0.21 12.89 17.62
CA ARG A 13 0.93 11.65 17.26
C ARG A 13 1.53 11.68 15.85
N PHE A 14 1.32 12.75 15.10
CA PHE A 14 1.84 12.97 13.75
C PHE A 14 2.88 14.09 13.75
N ASP A 15 3.64 14.16 12.66
CA ASP A 15 4.64 15.21 12.43
C ASP A 15 4.39 15.91 11.07
N PRO A 16 3.21 16.52 10.86
CA PRO A 16 2.80 17.03 9.56
C PRO A 16 3.67 18.20 9.09
N LEU A 17 3.73 18.37 7.78
CA LEU A 17 4.15 19.60 7.13
C LEU A 17 3.16 20.75 7.45
N ASP A 18 3.49 21.96 7.02
CA ASP A 18 2.79 23.20 7.44
C ASP A 18 1.28 23.20 7.11
N ARG A 19 0.85 22.53 6.05
CA ARG A 19 -0.53 22.49 5.62
C ARG A 19 -1.06 21.06 5.48
N ILE A 20 -2.12 20.74 6.21
CA ILE A 20 -2.80 19.45 6.12
C ILE A 20 -3.82 19.51 4.97
N LEU A 21 -3.73 18.57 4.04
CA LEU A 21 -4.70 18.36 2.97
C LEU A 21 -5.77 17.34 3.37
N VAL A 22 -5.38 16.30 4.08
CA VAL A 22 -6.24 15.17 4.46
C VAL A 22 -5.94 14.74 5.88
N LEU A 23 -7.01 14.46 6.64
CA LEU A 23 -6.96 13.71 7.89
C LEU A 23 -8.15 12.76 7.92
N ASP A 24 -7.96 11.53 7.49
CA ASP A 24 -8.98 10.50 7.41
C ASP A 24 -8.89 9.59 8.62
N GLN A 25 -9.90 9.64 9.50
CA GLN A 25 -9.95 8.85 10.75
C GLN A 25 -10.84 7.61 10.63
N PHE A 26 -11.51 7.41 9.51
CA PHE A 26 -12.39 6.28 9.17
C PHE A 26 -13.57 6.03 10.12
N ASN A 27 -13.83 6.90 11.06
CA ASN A 27 -14.91 6.72 12.05
C ASN A 27 -16.32 6.71 11.44
N THR A 28 -16.51 7.33 10.27
CA THR A 28 -17.83 7.51 9.63
C THR A 28 -17.88 7.02 8.19
N GLY A 29 -16.80 6.44 7.67
CA GLY A 29 -16.76 5.95 6.29
C GLY A 29 -15.33 5.80 5.76
N THR A 30 -15.20 5.42 4.50
CA THR A 30 -13.89 5.26 3.83
C THR A 30 -13.30 6.58 3.34
N HIS A 31 -13.97 7.70 3.56
CA HIS A 31 -13.50 9.06 3.27
C HIS A 31 -12.95 9.27 1.85
N GLY A 32 -13.52 8.59 0.86
CA GLY A 32 -13.09 8.68 -0.54
C GLY A 32 -11.91 7.78 -0.89
N TRP A 33 -11.53 6.87 -0.03
CA TRP A 33 -10.72 5.72 -0.40
C TRP A 33 -11.58 4.72 -1.17
N VAL A 34 -11.22 4.44 -2.40
CA VAL A 34 -11.96 3.58 -3.31
C VAL A 34 -11.07 2.52 -3.93
N GLU A 35 -11.68 1.50 -4.50
CA GLU A 35 -10.97 0.49 -5.29
C GLU A 35 -10.31 1.14 -6.52
N LEU A 36 -9.08 0.74 -6.83
CA LEU A 36 -8.36 1.29 -7.97
C LEU A 36 -8.92 0.75 -9.31
N LEU A 37 -9.20 -0.54 -9.39
CA LEU A 37 -9.53 -1.23 -10.64
C LEU A 37 -10.76 -0.67 -11.36
N GLY A 38 -11.83 -0.34 -10.64
CA GLY A 38 -13.07 0.18 -11.22
C GLY A 38 -12.99 1.58 -11.84
N ASN A 39 -11.83 2.26 -11.71
CA ASN A 39 -11.71 3.67 -12.08
C ASN A 39 -10.76 3.95 -13.25
N TYR A 40 -9.94 2.97 -13.64
CA TYR A 40 -8.92 3.14 -14.67
C TYR A 40 -9.23 2.39 -15.96
N ASP A 41 -10.30 1.61 -15.98
CA ASP A 41 -10.78 1.01 -17.20
C ASP A 41 -11.46 2.11 -18.04
N GLY A 42 -10.65 2.83 -18.80
CA GLY A 42 -11.10 3.89 -19.71
C GLY A 42 -12.01 3.37 -20.83
N HIS A 43 -12.32 2.10 -20.83
CA HIS A 43 -13.29 1.42 -21.68
C HIS A 43 -14.46 0.96 -20.82
N ALA A 44 -15.19 1.90 -20.25
CA ALA A 44 -16.42 1.64 -19.51
C ALA A 44 -17.51 1.03 -20.41
N ASN A 45 -17.25 -0.14 -20.96
CA ASN A 45 -18.31 -1.00 -21.41
C ASN A 45 -18.63 -2.02 -20.31
N LEU A 46 -19.88 -2.39 -20.20
CA LEU A 46 -20.37 -3.34 -19.20
C LEU A 46 -19.65 -4.70 -19.27
N ASP A 47 -19.07 -5.05 -20.41
CA ASP A 47 -18.35 -6.30 -20.63
C ASP A 47 -17.00 -6.33 -19.88
N THR A 48 -16.30 -5.20 -19.78
CA THR A 48 -15.08 -5.11 -18.99
C THR A 48 -15.35 -5.08 -17.48
N VAL A 49 -16.42 -4.45 -17.06
CA VAL A 49 -16.85 -4.45 -15.65
C VAL A 49 -17.14 -5.85 -15.18
N ASP A 50 -17.84 -6.66 -15.99
CA ASP A 50 -18.22 -8.03 -15.64
C ASP A 50 -17.00 -8.96 -15.52
N ALA A 51 -15.99 -8.80 -16.37
CA ALA A 51 -14.74 -9.56 -16.30
C ALA A 51 -13.93 -9.27 -15.02
N HIS A 52 -13.98 -8.02 -14.53
CA HIS A 52 -13.23 -7.58 -13.36
C HIS A 52 -14.02 -7.67 -12.04
N MET A 53 -15.34 -7.85 -12.09
CA MET A 53 -16.18 -7.96 -10.89
C MET A 53 -15.76 -9.11 -9.96
N ARG A 54 -15.17 -10.17 -10.50
CA ARG A 54 -14.65 -11.28 -9.68
C ARG A 54 -13.48 -10.85 -8.80
N ASP A 55 -12.69 -9.88 -9.25
CA ASP A 55 -11.49 -9.39 -8.56
C ASP A 55 -11.73 -8.12 -7.77
N PHE A 56 -12.94 -7.56 -7.86
CA PHE A 56 -13.31 -6.37 -7.12
C PHE A 56 -13.24 -6.59 -5.61
N ARG A 57 -12.40 -5.82 -4.94
CA ARG A 57 -12.16 -5.87 -3.49
C ARG A 57 -12.07 -4.44 -2.93
N PRO A 58 -13.21 -3.73 -2.84
CA PRO A 58 -13.21 -2.37 -2.32
C PRO A 58 -12.69 -2.35 -0.89
N PRO A 59 -12.03 -1.27 -0.48
CA PRO A 59 -11.65 -1.07 0.90
C PRO A 59 -12.92 -1.04 1.77
N GLN A 60 -12.80 -1.60 2.95
CA GLN A 60 -13.88 -1.73 3.92
C GLN A 60 -13.49 -1.03 5.23
N LEU A 61 -14.46 -0.75 6.05
CA LEU A 61 -14.20 -0.43 7.46
C LEU A 61 -13.96 -1.73 8.23
N SER A 62 -12.96 -1.72 9.10
CA SER A 62 -12.79 -2.79 10.07
C SER A 62 -14.00 -2.82 11.00
N SER A 63 -14.36 -3.98 11.54
CA SER A 63 -15.39 -4.07 12.57
C SER A 63 -14.77 -4.51 13.88
N CYS A 64 -15.35 -4.05 15.00
CA CYS A 64 -14.98 -4.50 16.35
C CYS A 64 -15.58 -5.87 16.69
N SER A 65 -15.95 -6.69 15.72
CA SER A 65 -16.53 -8.00 15.94
C SER A 65 -15.50 -8.93 16.58
N PHE A 66 -15.84 -9.49 17.72
CA PHE A 66 -15.03 -10.49 18.42
C PHE A 66 -14.83 -11.79 17.62
N PHE A 67 -15.64 -12.01 16.60
CA PHE A 67 -15.62 -13.24 15.81
C PHE A 67 -14.79 -13.14 14.54
N ASP A 68 -14.38 -11.96 14.18
CA ASP A 68 -13.55 -11.78 12.99
C ASP A 68 -12.09 -11.60 13.39
N VAL A 69 -11.34 -12.64 13.25
CA VAL A 69 -9.91 -12.70 13.58
C VAL A 69 -9.07 -11.67 12.83
N GLY A 70 -9.61 -11.09 11.75
CA GLY A 70 -8.96 -10.05 10.95
C GLY A 70 -9.33 -8.62 11.31
N THR A 71 -10.29 -8.43 12.23
CA THR A 71 -10.81 -7.10 12.54
C THR A 71 -10.54 -6.76 14.00
N HIS A 72 -9.48 -6.05 14.21
CA HIS A 72 -9.09 -5.64 15.56
C HIS A 72 -9.63 -4.27 15.95
N GLY A 73 -10.54 -3.71 15.18
CA GLY A 73 -11.00 -2.34 15.37
C GLY A 73 -9.95 -1.33 14.89
N ALA A 74 -9.95 -0.17 15.49
CA ALA A 74 -9.04 0.91 15.20
C ALA A 74 -7.99 1.05 16.31
N MET A 75 -6.88 1.69 16.03
CA MET A 75 -5.94 2.17 17.04
C MET A 75 -6.59 3.32 17.84
N SER A 76 -7.39 4.13 17.15
CA SER A 76 -8.16 5.22 17.76
C SER A 76 -9.53 5.34 17.07
N GLY A 77 -10.55 5.69 17.85
CA GLY A 77 -11.91 5.80 17.32
C GLY A 77 -12.59 4.43 17.15
N THR A 78 -13.41 4.29 16.11
CA THR A 78 -14.29 3.12 15.94
C THR A 78 -13.78 2.14 14.89
N TYR A 79 -13.28 2.65 13.76
CA TYR A 79 -12.92 1.86 12.61
C TYR A 79 -11.55 2.25 12.05
N ALA A 80 -10.89 1.28 11.42
CA ALA A 80 -9.76 1.48 10.53
C ALA A 80 -10.16 1.14 9.10
N LEU A 81 -9.44 1.64 8.10
CA LEU A 81 -9.57 1.20 6.72
C LEU A 81 -8.98 -0.19 6.58
N LYS A 82 -9.75 -1.14 6.04
CA LYS A 82 -9.35 -2.54 5.83
C LYS A 82 -9.25 -2.85 4.35
N LEU A 83 -8.09 -3.33 3.94
CA LEU A 83 -7.88 -3.98 2.64
C LEU A 83 -7.74 -5.49 2.88
N ALA A 84 -8.38 -6.30 2.02
CA ALA A 84 -8.33 -7.75 2.13
C ALA A 84 -8.17 -8.39 0.75
N THR A 85 -7.18 -9.27 0.60
CA THR A 85 -7.03 -10.06 -0.63
C THR A 85 -8.05 -11.18 -0.70
N ARG A 86 -8.17 -11.84 -1.87
CA ARG A 86 -8.69 -13.21 -1.94
C ARG A 86 -7.67 -14.18 -1.35
N PRO A 87 -8.11 -15.39 -0.96
CA PRO A 87 -7.21 -16.48 -0.60
C PRO A 87 -6.64 -17.16 -1.85
N GLU A 88 -5.96 -16.39 -2.70
CA GLU A 88 -5.41 -16.82 -3.99
C GLU A 88 -4.03 -16.20 -4.17
N ALA A 89 -3.01 -17.03 -4.30
CA ALA A 89 -1.64 -16.60 -4.47
C ALA A 89 -1.48 -15.61 -5.65
N GLY A 90 -0.83 -14.48 -5.37
CA GLY A 90 -0.67 -13.40 -6.35
C GLY A 90 -1.77 -12.34 -6.33
N HIS A 91 -2.90 -12.58 -5.66
CA HIS A 91 -3.98 -11.59 -5.60
C HIS A 91 -3.56 -10.35 -4.82
N THR A 92 -4.00 -9.18 -5.30
CA THR A 92 -3.72 -7.87 -4.71
C THR A 92 -5.04 -7.11 -4.49
N ALA A 93 -5.21 -6.52 -3.31
CA ALA A 93 -6.26 -5.56 -3.04
C ALA A 93 -5.65 -4.15 -2.97
N VAL A 94 -6.27 -3.17 -3.60
CA VAL A 94 -5.74 -1.80 -3.74
C VAL A 94 -6.81 -0.79 -3.36
N ALA A 95 -6.43 0.19 -2.57
CA ALA A 95 -7.25 1.37 -2.30
C ALA A 95 -6.51 2.63 -2.72
N ILE A 96 -7.22 3.55 -3.38
CA ILE A 96 -6.70 4.82 -3.84
C ILE A 96 -7.44 5.99 -3.19
N ARG A 97 -6.67 7.02 -2.78
CA ARG A 97 -7.16 8.32 -2.36
C ARG A 97 -6.77 9.34 -3.42
N ARG A 98 -7.78 9.93 -4.05
CA ARG A 98 -7.57 10.90 -5.14
C ARG A 98 -7.55 12.31 -4.59
N LEU A 99 -6.52 13.06 -4.96
CA LEU A 99 -6.34 14.45 -4.62
C LEU A 99 -5.97 15.24 -5.88
N THR A 100 -6.14 16.56 -5.78
CA THR A 100 -5.66 17.50 -6.78
C THR A 100 -4.43 18.21 -6.24
N MET A 101 -3.38 18.26 -7.04
CA MET A 101 -2.17 19.00 -6.73
C MET A 101 -2.39 20.49 -7.03
N THR A 102 -2.31 21.33 -5.99
CA THR A 102 -2.52 22.79 -6.14
C THR A 102 -1.23 23.59 -5.99
N GLY A 103 -0.11 22.92 -5.75
CA GLY A 103 1.24 23.47 -5.63
C GLY A 103 2.27 22.38 -5.85
N ARG A 104 3.55 22.71 -5.71
CA ARG A 104 4.68 21.77 -5.82
C ARG A 104 5.65 21.99 -4.70
N GLY A 105 6.24 20.92 -4.21
CA GLY A 105 7.16 20.90 -3.08
C GLY A 105 7.06 19.57 -2.36
N ARG A 106 7.27 19.58 -1.06
CA ARG A 106 7.20 18.36 -0.25
C ARG A 106 5.76 17.98 0.03
N VAL A 107 5.50 16.69 -0.08
CA VAL A 107 4.26 16.03 0.33
C VAL A 107 4.61 14.92 1.29
N GLN A 108 3.88 14.84 2.38
CA GLN A 108 4.09 13.83 3.40
C GLN A 108 2.81 13.02 3.61
N PHE A 109 2.96 11.71 3.59
CA PHE A 109 1.93 10.74 3.93
C PHE A 109 2.29 10.12 5.27
N GLU A 110 1.36 10.14 6.21
CA GLU A 110 1.52 9.54 7.53
C GLU A 110 0.33 8.65 7.85
N THR A 111 0.59 7.51 8.45
CA THR A 111 -0.48 6.60 8.91
C THR A 111 0.02 5.70 10.03
N TYR A 112 -0.93 5.18 10.80
CA TYR A 112 -0.71 3.98 11.58
C TYR A 112 -1.26 2.79 10.82
N PHE A 113 -0.50 1.71 10.76
CA PHE A 113 -0.90 0.51 10.06
C PHE A 113 -0.66 -0.75 10.88
N THR A 114 -1.40 -1.78 10.56
CA THR A 114 -1.17 -3.13 11.05
C THR A 114 -1.53 -4.12 9.94
N TYR A 115 -0.96 -5.31 9.99
CA TYR A 115 -1.12 -6.30 8.94
C TYR A 115 -1.17 -7.73 9.51
N LYS A 116 -1.83 -8.63 8.80
CA LYS A 116 -1.84 -10.04 9.13
C LYS A 116 -2.27 -10.91 7.94
N ALA A 117 -1.90 -12.17 7.96
CA ALA A 117 -2.53 -13.20 7.15
C ALA A 117 -3.68 -13.86 7.92
N GLU A 118 -4.68 -14.36 7.20
CA GLU A 118 -5.72 -15.22 7.75
C GLU A 118 -5.06 -16.50 8.31
N ALA A 119 -5.48 -16.93 9.48
CA ALA A 119 -5.03 -18.21 10.00
C ALA A 119 -5.50 -19.31 9.06
N ALA A 120 -4.58 -20.15 8.61
CA ALA A 120 -4.96 -21.37 7.89
C ALA A 120 -5.79 -22.23 8.84
N SER A 121 -7.04 -22.52 8.48
CA SER A 121 -7.81 -23.54 9.19
C SER A 121 -7.31 -24.91 8.75
N GLU A 122 -7.19 -25.83 9.68
CA GLU A 122 -6.88 -27.24 9.37
C GLU A 122 -7.88 -27.83 8.36
N GLU A 123 -9.12 -27.34 8.34
CA GLU A 123 -10.16 -27.74 7.41
C GLU A 123 -9.90 -27.32 5.94
N ASN A 124 -9.12 -26.27 5.70
CA ASN A 124 -8.82 -25.81 4.33
C ASN A 124 -7.62 -26.54 3.70
N GLY A 125 -7.13 -27.62 4.33
CA GLY A 125 -6.05 -28.44 3.77
C GLY A 125 -4.77 -27.64 3.51
N ALA A 126 -4.64 -26.47 4.10
CA ALA A 126 -3.38 -25.75 4.16
C ALA A 126 -2.47 -26.53 5.11
N ASP A 127 -1.91 -27.58 4.58
CA ASP A 127 -0.84 -28.32 5.18
C ASP A 127 0.27 -27.28 5.49
N LEU A 128 0.43 -26.93 6.75
CA LEU A 128 1.52 -26.03 7.18
C LEU A 128 2.88 -26.64 6.83
N GLN A 129 2.92 -27.93 6.48
CA GLN A 129 4.06 -28.64 5.93
C GLN A 129 4.17 -28.51 4.40
N GLY A 130 3.08 -28.09 3.72
CA GLY A 130 2.99 -27.94 2.25
C GLY A 130 3.44 -26.57 1.72
N VAL A 131 4.11 -25.76 2.51
CA VAL A 131 4.91 -24.64 1.99
C VAL A 131 6.04 -25.26 1.19
N ALA A 132 5.87 -25.29 -0.12
CA ALA A 132 6.76 -25.97 -1.06
C ALA A 132 8.24 -25.71 -0.73
N GLY A 133 8.90 -26.64 -0.03
CA GLY A 133 10.35 -26.70 0.11
C GLY A 133 11.04 -25.63 0.95
N GLY A 134 10.33 -24.74 1.63
CA GLY A 134 10.91 -23.78 2.57
C GLY A 134 11.05 -24.42 3.95
N GLU A 135 12.26 -24.63 4.44
CA GLU A 135 12.46 -24.93 5.85
C GLU A 135 11.93 -23.76 6.69
N TRP A 136 10.95 -24.04 7.57
CA TRP A 136 10.55 -23.08 8.59
C TRP A 136 11.76 -22.78 9.48
N ASP A 137 12.12 -21.51 9.58
CA ASP A 137 13.29 -21.06 10.35
C ASP A 137 13.12 -21.21 11.88
N GLY A 138 11.97 -21.67 12.32
CA GLY A 138 11.64 -21.86 13.73
C GLY A 138 11.35 -20.57 14.48
N ASN A 139 11.60 -19.42 13.89
CA ASN A 139 11.50 -18.11 14.55
C ASN A 139 10.29 -17.30 14.07
N THR A 140 9.73 -17.60 12.89
CA THR A 140 8.61 -16.88 12.30
C THR A 140 7.30 -17.59 12.63
N HIS A 141 6.30 -16.85 13.11
CA HIS A 141 4.97 -17.42 13.34
C HIS A 141 4.40 -17.98 12.02
N PRO A 142 3.79 -19.18 11.99
CA PRO A 142 3.33 -19.82 10.76
C PRO A 142 2.39 -18.94 9.92
N SER A 143 1.50 -18.16 10.54
CA SER A 143 0.64 -17.23 9.78
C SER A 143 1.38 -16.02 9.25
N GLU A 144 2.46 -15.56 9.89
CA GLU A 144 3.32 -14.49 9.40
C GLU A 144 4.02 -14.90 8.11
N SER A 145 4.50 -16.14 8.02
CA SER A 145 5.13 -16.65 6.80
C SER A 145 4.19 -16.65 5.58
N GLN A 146 2.89 -16.56 5.79
CA GLN A 146 1.87 -16.48 4.74
C GLN A 146 1.49 -15.04 4.38
N PHE A 147 2.00 -14.04 5.09
CA PHE A 147 1.81 -12.65 4.70
C PHE A 147 2.83 -12.27 3.62
N GLY A 148 2.35 -11.88 2.44
CA GLY A 148 3.21 -11.53 1.31
C GLY A 148 3.82 -10.14 1.43
N ALA A 149 3.08 -9.12 1.02
CA ALA A 149 3.59 -7.76 0.95
C ALA A 149 2.49 -6.70 1.10
N PHE A 150 2.90 -5.49 1.46
CA PHE A 150 2.08 -4.29 1.26
C PHE A 150 2.90 -3.17 0.63
N THR A 151 2.21 -2.24 -0.03
CA THR A 151 2.84 -1.13 -0.76
C THR A 151 2.14 0.17 -0.42
N VAL A 152 2.91 1.24 -0.26
CA VAL A 152 2.45 2.62 -0.30
C VAL A 152 3.03 3.27 -1.55
N ALA A 153 2.19 3.96 -2.31
CA ALA A 153 2.64 4.53 -3.56
C ALA A 153 1.81 5.75 -3.97
N THR A 154 2.32 6.49 -4.95
CA THR A 154 1.64 7.63 -5.56
C THR A 154 1.45 7.42 -7.05
N ASP A 155 0.41 8.05 -7.59
CA ASP A 155 0.23 8.27 -9.02
C ASP A 155 0.10 9.78 -9.21
N ILE A 156 1.18 10.41 -9.62
CA ILE A 156 1.28 11.86 -9.77
C ILE A 156 1.42 12.20 -11.24
N CYS A 157 0.67 13.20 -11.69
CA CYS A 157 0.77 13.73 -13.05
C CYS A 157 0.71 15.26 -13.04
N ASP A 158 1.75 15.87 -13.54
CA ASP A 158 1.90 17.33 -13.72
C ASP A 158 2.49 17.67 -15.11
N GLY A 159 1.96 17.02 -16.16
CA GLY A 159 2.51 16.99 -17.50
C GLY A 159 3.51 15.85 -17.72
N VAL A 160 4.03 15.27 -16.66
CA VAL A 160 4.75 13.99 -16.64
C VAL A 160 4.13 13.14 -15.56
N ARG A 161 3.82 11.90 -15.88
CA ARG A 161 3.29 10.94 -14.91
C ARG A 161 4.42 10.18 -14.26
N TYR A 162 4.43 10.10 -12.94
CA TYR A 162 5.47 9.40 -12.19
C TYR A 162 4.91 8.78 -10.92
N HIS A 163 5.62 7.77 -10.42
CA HIS A 163 5.21 6.98 -9.27
C HIS A 163 6.34 6.90 -8.24
N CYS A 164 6.11 7.48 -7.06
CA CYS A 164 6.92 7.18 -5.90
C CYS A 164 6.35 5.92 -5.24
N VAL A 165 7.21 4.98 -4.86
CA VAL A 165 6.77 3.67 -4.35
C VAL A 165 7.67 3.20 -3.22
N ALA A 166 7.08 2.67 -2.15
CA ALA A 166 7.76 1.91 -1.12
C ALA A 166 6.93 0.66 -0.79
N ARG A 167 7.55 -0.52 -0.89
CA ARG A 167 6.92 -1.81 -0.64
C ARG A 167 7.61 -2.52 0.52
N TYR A 168 6.85 -2.98 1.48
CA TYR A 168 7.34 -3.93 2.47
C TYR A 168 7.07 -5.35 1.99
N LEU A 169 8.14 -6.09 1.73
CA LEU A 169 8.10 -7.51 1.41
C LEU A 169 8.36 -8.30 2.71
N ASN A 170 7.31 -8.86 3.28
CA ASN A 170 7.44 -9.72 4.44
C ASN A 170 7.94 -11.11 4.03
N THR A 171 7.27 -11.71 3.05
CA THR A 171 7.59 -13.03 2.52
C THR A 171 7.60 -13.00 1.01
N ASP A 172 8.59 -13.60 0.36
CA ASP A 172 8.64 -13.70 -1.09
C ASP A 172 7.71 -14.79 -1.65
N VAL A 173 7.66 -14.92 -2.97
CA VAL A 173 6.82 -15.91 -3.65
C VAL A 173 7.22 -17.37 -3.37
N THR A 174 8.40 -17.59 -2.78
CA THR A 174 8.87 -18.90 -2.32
C THR A 174 8.63 -19.12 -0.83
N MET A 175 7.83 -18.23 -0.21
CA MET A 175 7.47 -18.25 1.21
C MET A 175 8.67 -18.06 2.16
N ARG A 176 9.76 -17.48 1.68
CA ARG A 176 10.89 -17.10 2.52
C ARG A 176 10.66 -15.73 3.11
N THR A 177 10.82 -15.63 4.41
CA THR A 177 10.76 -14.35 5.13
C THR A 177 11.89 -13.42 4.68
N ARG A 178 11.56 -12.21 4.30
CA ARG A 178 12.49 -11.18 3.81
C ARG A 178 12.52 -9.96 4.71
N ARG A 179 11.36 -9.47 5.15
CA ARG A 179 11.20 -8.30 6.02
C ARG A 179 11.94 -7.07 5.49
N GLN A 180 11.82 -6.83 4.15
CA GLN A 180 12.64 -5.90 3.40
C GLN A 180 11.80 -4.79 2.79
N TRP A 181 12.28 -3.56 2.87
CA TRP A 181 11.74 -2.44 2.11
C TRP A 181 12.31 -2.45 0.70
N MET A 182 11.45 -2.23 -0.31
CA MET A 182 11.80 -2.37 -1.72
C MET A 182 11.20 -1.23 -2.54
N TYR A 183 11.81 -0.96 -3.69
CA TYR A 183 11.30 -0.07 -4.73
C TYR A 183 11.31 -0.79 -6.08
N PRO A 184 10.43 -0.41 -7.04
CA PRO A 184 10.43 -1.01 -8.36
C PRO A 184 11.64 -0.51 -9.16
N LEU A 185 12.30 -1.43 -9.84
CA LEU A 185 13.27 -1.09 -10.87
C LEU A 185 12.53 -0.35 -11.99
N VAL A 186 13.13 0.73 -12.48
CA VAL A 186 12.59 1.44 -13.63
C VAL A 186 12.69 0.51 -14.82
N PRO A 187 11.58 0.05 -15.43
CA PRO A 187 11.67 -0.73 -16.63
C PRO A 187 12.38 0.14 -17.69
N GLU A 188 13.34 -0.44 -18.39
CA GLU A 188 13.87 0.21 -19.60
C GLU A 188 12.68 0.67 -20.44
N PRO A 189 12.71 1.89 -20.99
CA PRO A 189 11.62 2.38 -21.82
C PRO A 189 11.48 1.40 -22.99
N THR A 190 10.58 0.44 -22.87
CA THR A 190 10.17 -0.37 -24.00
C THR A 190 9.74 0.60 -25.07
N PRO A 191 10.29 0.52 -26.30
CA PRO A 191 9.83 1.33 -27.41
C PRO A 191 8.30 1.22 -27.41
N ARG A 192 7.61 2.35 -27.36
CA ARG A 192 6.16 2.38 -27.41
C ARG A 192 5.73 1.60 -28.65
N GLU A 193 5.39 0.36 -28.50
CA GLU A 193 4.41 -0.23 -29.38
C GLU A 193 3.15 0.56 -29.09
N HIS A 194 2.82 1.46 -29.98
CA HIS A 194 1.53 2.14 -30.04
C HIS A 194 0.49 1.05 -30.22
N LEU A 195 0.04 0.52 -29.12
CA LEU A 195 -1.14 -0.33 -29.09
C LEU A 195 -2.29 0.61 -29.34
N GLU A 196 -2.76 0.61 -30.58
CA GLU A 196 -3.96 1.26 -31.04
C GLU A 196 -5.04 1.17 -29.96
N GLY A 197 -5.23 2.27 -29.20
CA GLY A 197 -6.37 2.47 -28.32
C GLY A 197 -6.55 1.52 -27.12
N LYS A 198 -5.68 0.54 -26.92
CA LYS A 198 -5.75 -0.37 -25.77
C LYS A 198 -4.63 -0.06 -24.79
N VAL A 199 -4.93 0.83 -23.83
CA VAL A 199 -4.13 0.90 -22.63
C VAL A 199 -4.30 -0.44 -21.92
N LYS A 200 -3.28 -1.29 -22.00
CA LYS A 200 -3.27 -2.49 -21.18
C LYS A 200 -3.20 -2.02 -19.73
N LEU A 201 -4.24 -2.23 -18.98
CA LEU A 201 -4.30 -2.17 -17.50
C LEU A 201 -3.16 -2.98 -16.84
N ASP A 202 -2.59 -3.93 -17.56
CA ASP A 202 -1.43 -4.72 -17.18
C ASP A 202 -0.28 -3.89 -16.59
N ARG A 203 -0.13 -2.61 -16.95
CA ARG A 203 0.97 -1.80 -16.46
C ARG A 203 0.74 -1.15 -15.10
N LEU A 204 -0.49 -0.85 -14.71
CA LEU A 204 -0.80 -0.45 -13.33
C LEU A 204 -0.84 -1.68 -12.42
N ALA A 205 -1.33 -2.80 -12.92
CA ALA A 205 -1.18 -4.10 -12.27
C ALA A 205 0.31 -4.45 -12.09
N ASP A 206 1.18 -4.09 -13.03
CA ASP A 206 2.63 -4.32 -12.93
C ASP A 206 3.28 -3.58 -11.76
N PHE A 207 2.79 -2.39 -11.34
CA PHE A 207 3.27 -1.73 -10.11
C PHE A 207 2.74 -2.39 -8.84
N THR A 208 1.58 -3.00 -8.89
CA THR A 208 1.00 -3.73 -7.75
C THR A 208 1.45 -5.18 -7.70
N ALA A 209 1.84 -5.74 -8.85
CA ALA A 209 2.15 -7.15 -9.04
C ALA A 209 3.36 -7.43 -9.95
N PRO A 210 4.43 -6.62 -9.96
CA PRO A 210 5.59 -6.93 -10.77
C PRO A 210 6.24 -8.22 -10.28
N ARG A 211 7.01 -8.82 -11.17
CA ARG A 211 7.81 -10.01 -10.87
C ARG A 211 8.83 -9.69 -9.77
N PRO A 212 9.28 -10.70 -9.00
CA PRO A 212 10.29 -10.48 -7.96
C PRO A 212 11.55 -9.77 -8.45
N GLU A 213 11.99 -10.06 -9.66
CA GLU A 213 13.17 -9.47 -10.30
C GLU A 213 13.01 -7.99 -10.67
N ASP A 214 11.79 -7.47 -10.67
CA ASP A 214 11.49 -6.06 -10.99
C ASP A 214 11.62 -5.15 -9.75
N TRP A 215 12.08 -5.70 -8.62
CA TRP A 215 12.22 -4.96 -7.38
C TRP A 215 13.63 -5.03 -6.80
N GLU A 216 14.05 -3.94 -6.23
CA GLU A 216 15.32 -3.84 -5.49
C GLU A 216 15.07 -3.37 -4.06
N SER A 217 15.87 -3.88 -3.12
CA SER A 217 15.79 -3.48 -1.72
C SER A 217 16.55 -2.21 -1.43
N PHE A 218 16.08 -1.44 -0.46
CA PHE A 218 16.81 -0.31 0.12
C PHE A 218 16.86 -0.43 1.64
N GLY A 219 17.98 -0.01 2.19
CA GLY A 219 18.24 -0.09 3.63
C GLY A 219 18.33 -1.53 4.17
N ASP A 220 18.49 -1.64 5.47
CA ASP A 220 18.55 -2.92 6.17
C ASP A 220 17.15 -3.51 6.36
N PRO A 221 17.02 -4.84 6.44
CA PRO A 221 15.77 -5.49 6.80
C PRO A 221 15.18 -4.95 8.11
N GLN A 222 13.87 -4.82 8.16
CA GLN A 222 13.16 -4.36 9.35
C GLN A 222 12.11 -5.39 9.76
N GLU A 223 12.29 -5.94 10.92
CA GLU A 223 11.25 -6.74 11.54
C GLU A 223 10.15 -5.83 12.12
N LEU A 224 8.92 -6.08 11.71
CA LEU A 224 7.73 -5.45 12.25
C LEU A 224 6.99 -6.47 13.10
N CYS A 225 6.57 -6.06 14.31
CA CYS A 225 5.81 -6.96 15.18
C CYS A 225 4.53 -7.44 14.49
N TYR A 226 4.43 -8.74 14.31
CA TYR A 226 3.28 -9.37 13.69
C TYR A 226 2.13 -9.60 14.69
N ASN A 227 0.90 -9.64 14.21
CA ASN A 227 -0.28 -9.94 15.02
C ASN A 227 -0.49 -11.45 15.13
N GLU A 228 0.19 -12.08 16.06
CA GLU A 228 0.16 -13.52 16.26
C GLU A 228 -1.16 -14.02 16.82
N VAL A 229 -1.79 -13.22 17.66
CA VAL A 229 -3.03 -13.60 18.34
C VAL A 229 -4.12 -12.55 18.11
N PRO A 230 -5.41 -12.96 18.07
CA PRO A 230 -6.52 -12.06 17.74
C PRO A 230 -6.72 -10.90 18.72
N THR A 231 -6.25 -11.07 19.95
CA THR A 231 -6.46 -10.10 21.04
C THR A 231 -5.34 -9.07 21.17
N LYS A 232 -4.25 -9.24 20.41
CA LYS A 232 -3.09 -8.34 20.46
C LYS A 232 -2.89 -7.70 19.07
N VAL A 233 -3.03 -6.38 19.01
CA VAL A 233 -2.81 -5.63 17.79
C VAL A 233 -1.55 -4.79 17.92
N ASN A 234 -0.60 -5.02 17.03
CA ASN A 234 0.63 -4.25 16.92
C ASN A 234 0.47 -3.20 15.82
N TRP A 235 0.28 -1.95 16.22
CA TRP A 235 0.21 -0.83 15.31
C TRP A 235 1.60 -0.27 15.07
N HIS A 236 1.89 0.04 13.81
CA HIS A 236 3.14 0.62 13.33
C HIS A 236 2.87 2.02 12.78
N TYR A 237 3.77 2.95 13.06
CA TYR A 237 3.75 4.27 12.45
C TYR A 237 4.53 4.26 11.15
N LEU A 238 3.99 4.88 10.12
CA LEU A 238 4.65 5.13 8.85
C LEU A 238 4.55 6.61 8.51
N ARG A 239 5.68 7.20 8.14
CA ARG A 239 5.79 8.54 7.55
C ARG A 239 6.61 8.45 6.27
N TRP A 240 6.07 8.91 5.19
CA TRP A 240 6.72 8.88 3.89
C TRP A 240 6.71 10.28 3.27
N LEU A 241 7.89 10.82 3.01
CA LEU A 241 8.12 12.14 2.45
C LEU A 241 8.57 12.01 1.00
N ILE A 242 7.92 12.73 0.12
CA ILE A 242 8.25 12.87 -1.30
C ILE A 242 8.39 14.35 -1.66
N ASP A 243 9.09 14.64 -2.74
CA ASP A 243 9.22 15.98 -3.32
C ASP A 243 8.65 15.98 -4.74
N THR A 244 7.51 16.65 -4.93
CA THR A 244 6.82 16.73 -6.22
C THR A 244 7.50 17.68 -7.18
N GLN A 245 8.23 18.68 -6.68
CA GLN A 245 9.01 19.58 -7.53
C GLN A 245 10.25 18.89 -8.10
N ALA A 246 10.96 18.14 -7.24
CA ALA A 246 12.12 17.36 -7.66
C ALA A 246 11.74 15.99 -8.27
N ARG A 247 10.48 15.56 -8.16
CA ARG A 247 9.95 14.25 -8.57
C ARG A 247 10.75 13.10 -7.99
N LYS A 248 10.91 13.10 -6.66
CA LYS A 248 11.76 12.15 -5.94
C LYS A 248 11.11 11.65 -4.66
N ASN A 249 11.46 10.44 -4.27
CA ASN A 249 11.38 10.03 -2.89
C ASN A 249 12.39 10.82 -2.06
N VAL A 250 12.07 11.12 -0.82
CA VAL A 250 12.99 11.82 0.10
C VAL A 250 13.33 10.92 1.27
N GLU A 251 12.32 10.46 2.01
CA GLU A 251 12.51 9.73 3.25
C GLU A 251 11.33 8.80 3.53
N LEU A 252 11.61 7.63 4.06
CA LEU A 252 10.62 6.74 4.66
C LEU A 252 11.01 6.51 6.11
N GLN A 253 10.10 6.80 7.04
CA GLN A 253 10.23 6.40 8.44
C GLN A 253 9.18 5.35 8.77
N VAL A 254 9.61 4.28 9.43
CA VAL A 254 8.71 3.26 9.98
C VAL A 254 9.11 2.97 11.42
N ASN A 255 8.22 3.29 12.33
CA ASN A 255 8.50 3.30 13.77
C ASN A 255 9.72 4.18 14.09
N ASP A 256 10.77 3.59 14.64
CA ASP A 256 12.03 4.23 15.04
C ASP A 256 13.09 4.26 13.93
N ARG A 257 12.84 3.60 12.79
CA ARG A 257 13.80 3.56 11.68
C ARG A 257 13.45 4.57 10.59
N THR A 258 14.48 5.25 10.10
CA THR A 258 14.40 6.21 9.00
C THR A 258 15.33 5.78 7.87
N TYR A 259 14.81 5.76 6.66
CA TYR A 259 15.52 5.41 5.44
C TYR A 259 15.63 6.64 4.54
N ASP A 260 16.85 6.96 4.11
CA ASP A 260 17.07 7.97 3.07
C ASP A 260 16.70 7.37 1.70
N MET A 261 15.68 7.93 1.06
CA MET A 261 15.19 7.45 -0.23
C MET A 261 15.60 8.35 -1.41
N ARG A 262 16.46 9.34 -1.20
CA ARG A 262 16.83 10.30 -2.27
C ARG A 262 17.55 9.66 -3.45
N SER A 263 18.21 8.53 -3.24
CA SER A 263 18.85 7.73 -4.29
C SER A 263 17.92 6.73 -4.97
N VAL A 264 16.72 6.50 -4.41
CA VAL A 264 15.74 5.56 -4.98
C VAL A 264 15.17 6.17 -6.27
N PRO A 265 15.31 5.49 -7.42
CA PRO A 265 14.78 5.99 -8.68
C PRO A 265 13.26 6.07 -8.66
N VAL A 266 12.72 7.06 -9.36
CA VAL A 266 11.29 7.26 -9.51
C VAL A 266 10.93 7.05 -10.99
N PRO A 267 10.16 6.00 -11.33
CA PRO A 267 9.72 5.77 -12.68
C PRO A 267 8.86 6.93 -13.19
N ALA A 268 9.24 7.50 -14.32
CA ALA A 268 8.50 8.58 -14.96
C ALA A 268 8.12 8.17 -16.39
N TYR A 269 6.90 8.53 -16.77
CA TYR A 269 6.35 8.21 -18.09
C TYR A 269 5.95 9.49 -18.80
N ALA A 270 6.29 9.58 -20.09
CA ALA A 270 5.69 10.63 -20.91
C ALA A 270 4.16 10.42 -20.87
N ASP A 271 3.45 11.47 -20.49
CA ASP A 271 1.98 11.40 -20.45
C ASP A 271 1.45 11.13 -21.87
N SER A 272 0.84 9.96 -22.05
CA SER A 272 0.10 9.64 -23.27
C SER A 272 -1.29 10.29 -23.29
N TYR A 273 -1.69 10.85 -22.16
CA TYR A 273 -2.93 11.57 -21.96
C TYR A 273 -2.62 13.04 -21.69
N GLY A 274 -2.18 13.80 -22.67
CA GLY A 274 -1.75 15.21 -22.52
C GLY A 274 -2.75 16.15 -21.85
N SER A 275 -3.84 15.63 -21.33
CA SER A 275 -4.88 16.32 -20.55
C SER A 275 -4.84 16.02 -19.05
N LEU A 276 -4.05 15.06 -18.59
CA LEU A 276 -3.96 14.74 -17.17
C LEU A 276 -2.95 15.68 -16.51
N GLN A 277 -3.45 16.61 -15.74
CA GLN A 277 -2.63 17.52 -14.93
C GLN A 277 -3.15 17.54 -13.51
N ASP A 278 -2.29 17.96 -12.60
CA ASP A 278 -2.61 18.20 -11.20
C ASP A 278 -3.12 16.96 -10.43
N LEU A 279 -2.75 15.76 -10.86
CA LEU A 279 -3.05 14.55 -10.11
C LEU A 279 -2.05 14.36 -8.97
N LEU A 280 -2.58 14.14 -7.77
CA LEU A 280 -1.83 13.75 -6.58
C LEU A 280 -2.58 12.60 -5.91
N ASN A 281 -2.46 11.41 -6.45
CA ASN A 281 -3.15 10.25 -5.90
C ASN A 281 -2.20 9.47 -4.99
N PHE A 282 -2.72 9.04 -3.83
CA PHE A 282 -2.05 8.07 -2.98
C PHE A 282 -2.79 6.74 -3.08
N TYR A 283 -2.06 5.65 -3.15
CA TYR A 283 -2.66 4.33 -3.05
C TYR A 283 -1.87 3.43 -2.10
N VAL A 284 -2.60 2.51 -1.53
CA VAL A 284 -2.07 1.46 -0.68
C VAL A 284 -2.56 0.13 -1.20
N SER A 285 -1.73 -0.88 -1.11
CA SER A 285 -2.11 -2.23 -1.54
C SER A 285 -1.58 -3.28 -0.58
N VAL A 286 -2.26 -4.42 -0.56
CA VAL A 286 -1.81 -5.64 0.11
C VAL A 286 -1.85 -6.79 -0.88
N ARG A 287 -0.81 -7.61 -0.90
CA ARG A 287 -0.65 -8.75 -1.79
C ARG A 287 -0.39 -10.02 -1.00
N THR A 288 -1.10 -11.09 -1.34
CA THR A 288 -0.80 -12.43 -0.82
C THR A 288 0.07 -13.21 -1.81
N HIS A 289 1.02 -13.97 -1.27
CA HIS A 289 1.80 -14.94 -2.04
C HIS A 289 1.35 -16.39 -1.77
N ALA A 290 0.42 -16.57 -0.84
CA ALA A 290 -0.15 -17.85 -0.44
C ALA A 290 -1.65 -17.91 -0.76
N ASN A 291 -2.24 -19.11 -0.67
CA ASN A 291 -3.69 -19.30 -0.83
C ASN A 291 -4.45 -18.97 0.47
N VAL A 292 -4.08 -17.86 1.11
CA VAL A 292 -4.76 -17.29 2.28
C VAL A 292 -5.00 -15.81 2.08
N ARG A 293 -5.99 -15.25 2.76
CA ARG A 293 -6.21 -13.80 2.73
C ARG A 293 -5.11 -13.09 3.48
N ASN A 294 -4.65 -12.00 2.90
CA ASN A 294 -3.82 -11.03 3.60
C ASN A 294 -4.62 -9.76 3.84
N PHE A 295 -4.44 -9.19 5.02
CA PHE A 295 -5.13 -7.98 5.45
C PHE A 295 -4.11 -6.87 5.75
N LEU A 296 -4.44 -5.67 5.33
CA LEU A 296 -3.78 -4.43 5.73
C LEU A 296 -4.84 -3.51 6.33
N PHE A 297 -4.54 -2.97 7.51
CA PHE A 297 -5.38 -1.98 8.17
C PHE A 297 -4.63 -0.67 8.28
N LEU A 298 -5.31 0.43 7.99
CA LEU A 298 -4.79 1.78 8.19
C LEU A 298 -5.71 2.53 9.15
N ASP A 299 -5.12 3.19 10.14
CA ASP A 299 -5.85 4.07 11.04
C ASP A 299 -5.24 5.45 11.05
N ALA A 300 -6.10 6.45 10.81
CA ALA A 300 -5.75 7.86 10.76
C ALA A 300 -4.66 8.16 9.71
N VAL A 301 -5.07 8.21 8.45
CA VAL A 301 -4.22 8.70 7.36
C VAL A 301 -4.18 10.22 7.37
N LEU A 302 -2.96 10.78 7.40
CA LEU A 302 -2.71 12.20 7.27
C LEU A 302 -1.86 12.47 6.03
N ILE A 303 -2.29 13.43 5.19
CA ILE A 303 -1.51 13.91 4.05
C ILE A 303 -1.30 15.41 4.23
N SER A 304 -0.05 15.84 4.21
CA SER A 304 0.33 17.24 4.41
C SER A 304 1.36 17.70 3.38
N VAL A 305 1.45 19.01 3.20
CA VAL A 305 2.30 19.67 2.20
C VAL A 305 2.96 20.92 2.77
N ASP A 306 4.01 21.40 2.11
CA ASP A 306 4.72 22.63 2.47
C ASP A 306 4.48 23.81 1.51
N TRP A 307 3.50 23.72 0.60
CA TRP A 307 3.07 24.81 -0.30
C TRP A 307 1.70 25.39 0.00
#